data_57b6e19d94bac9d3aea6cd0fff75687d
#
_entry.id   57b6e19d94bac9d3aea6cd0fff75687d
#
_cell.length_a   1.000
_cell.length_b   1.000
_cell.length_c   1.000
_cell.angle_alpha   90.00
_cell.angle_beta   90.00
_cell.angle_gamma   90.00
#
_symmetry.space_group_name_H-M   'P 1'
#
loop_
_entity.id
_entity.type
_entity.pdbx_description
1 polymer ?
#
loop_
_entity_poly.entity_id
_entity_poly.type
_entity_poly.pdbx_seq_one_letter_code
_entity_poly.pdbx_strand_id
1 'polypeptide(L)'
;MKKCLSLFSGIGGFDLAAQRKGYEIVGACEIDKYARQVYNKRFPGVHIYEDATKIDPKELPDFDLLVGGFPCQAFSIAGNRQGFDDTRGTLFFEIARIAKEKRPRHLLLENVKGLLNHEGGQTIRTIFRILDEVGYDAEFQVINSKYYVPQNRERIFIVGHLRGEPWSPIFPIGEYRKVNNGTRQKTQGKGERVQDENSSSLQTSPHKGSATLVYIAQ
;
A
#
# COMPACT_ATOMS: atom_id res chain seq x y z
N MET A 1 -20.00 8.45 -8.04
CA MET A 1 -18.66 8.23 -8.67
C MET A 1 -17.74 7.83 -7.53
N LYS A 2 -16.84 6.84 -7.71
CA LYS A 2 -15.87 6.46 -6.68
C LYS A 2 -14.83 7.56 -6.53
N LYS A 3 -14.39 7.84 -5.31
CA LYS A 3 -13.50 8.94 -4.97
C LYS A 3 -12.15 8.43 -4.48
N CYS A 4 -11.07 9.15 -4.81
CA CYS A 4 -9.71 8.80 -4.44
C CYS A 4 -9.00 10.00 -3.80
N LEU A 5 -8.34 9.76 -2.67
CA LEU A 5 -7.37 10.66 -2.07
C LEU A 5 -5.96 10.14 -2.33
N SER A 6 -5.04 11.02 -2.71
CA SER A 6 -3.65 10.68 -3.03
C SER A 6 -2.69 11.33 -2.05
N LEU A 7 -1.88 10.53 -1.35
CA LEU A 7 -0.81 11.02 -0.47
C LEU A 7 0.55 10.74 -1.11
N PHE A 8 1.50 11.67 -0.93
CA PHE A 8 2.83 11.59 -1.54
C PHE A 8 2.73 11.45 -3.06
N SER A 9 1.85 12.26 -3.64
CA SER A 9 1.36 12.09 -5.02
C SER A 9 2.43 12.30 -6.09
N GLY A 10 3.55 12.96 -5.76
CA GLY A 10 4.55 13.33 -6.74
C GLY A 10 3.93 14.12 -7.88
N ILE A 11 4.16 13.68 -9.11
CA ILE A 11 3.57 14.28 -10.32
C ILE A 11 2.23 13.62 -10.73
N GLY A 12 1.62 12.80 -9.86
CA GLY A 12 0.28 12.23 -10.04
C GLY A 12 0.22 10.91 -10.82
N GLY A 13 1.17 10.01 -10.59
CA GLY A 13 1.18 8.70 -11.26
C GLY A 13 0.00 7.82 -10.87
N PHE A 14 -0.28 7.68 -9.58
CA PHE A 14 -1.44 6.96 -9.06
C PHE A 14 -2.76 7.65 -9.44
N ASP A 15 -2.77 8.98 -9.39
CA ASP A 15 -3.95 9.78 -9.71
C ASP A 15 -4.39 9.58 -11.16
N LEU A 16 -3.43 9.55 -12.09
CA LEU A 16 -3.71 9.25 -13.50
C LEU A 16 -4.29 7.84 -13.68
N ALA A 17 -3.75 6.86 -12.94
CA ALA A 17 -4.25 5.49 -12.97
C ALA A 17 -5.67 5.41 -12.39
N ALA A 18 -5.93 6.09 -11.27
CA ALA A 18 -7.24 6.15 -10.64
C ALA A 18 -8.29 6.82 -11.55
N GLN A 19 -7.96 7.96 -12.17
CA GLN A 19 -8.86 8.60 -13.14
C GLN A 19 -9.20 7.70 -14.33
N ARG A 20 -8.21 6.97 -14.88
CA ARG A 20 -8.45 5.98 -15.96
C ARG A 20 -9.37 4.84 -15.55
N LYS A 21 -9.51 4.60 -14.24
CA LYS A 21 -10.45 3.61 -13.67
C LYS A 21 -11.75 4.22 -13.17
N GLY A 22 -12.01 5.48 -13.51
CA GLY A 22 -13.27 6.17 -13.21
C GLY A 22 -13.38 6.71 -11.79
N TYR A 23 -12.24 6.88 -11.10
CA TYR A 23 -12.22 7.59 -9.81
C TYR A 23 -12.12 9.09 -10.03
N GLU A 24 -12.85 9.84 -9.22
CA GLU A 24 -12.65 11.27 -9.01
C GLU A 24 -11.53 11.48 -8.00
N ILE A 25 -10.54 12.31 -8.32
CA ILE A 25 -9.49 12.69 -7.36
C ILE A 25 -10.03 13.85 -6.53
N VAL A 26 -10.30 13.60 -5.25
CA VAL A 26 -10.89 14.60 -4.34
C VAL A 26 -9.84 15.41 -3.57
N GLY A 27 -8.59 15.02 -3.64
CA GLY A 27 -7.46 15.74 -3.05
C GLY A 27 -6.15 15.00 -3.27
N ALA A 28 -5.07 15.72 -3.20
CA ALA A 28 -3.72 15.20 -3.27
C ALA A 28 -2.84 15.85 -2.21
N CYS A 29 -1.76 15.17 -1.78
CA CYS A 29 -0.76 15.75 -0.89
C CYS A 29 0.64 15.49 -1.43
N GLU A 30 1.45 16.57 -1.55
CA GLU A 30 2.83 16.51 -2.02
C GLU A 30 3.64 17.67 -1.43
N ILE A 31 4.77 17.35 -0.80
CA ILE A 31 5.61 18.37 -0.14
C ILE A 31 6.52 19.09 -1.13
N ASP A 32 6.96 18.42 -2.21
CA ASP A 32 7.84 19.02 -3.20
C ASP A 32 7.09 20.03 -4.07
N LYS A 33 7.51 21.29 -4.01
CA LYS A 33 6.87 22.38 -4.74
C LYS A 33 6.94 22.23 -6.27
N TYR A 34 8.00 21.59 -6.78
CA TYR A 34 8.16 21.41 -8.23
C TYR A 34 7.28 20.25 -8.73
N ALA A 35 7.17 19.19 -7.94
CA ALA A 35 6.21 18.13 -8.22
C ALA A 35 4.78 18.67 -8.22
N ARG A 36 4.41 19.53 -7.23
CA ARG A 36 3.09 20.19 -7.20
C ARG A 36 2.82 21.06 -8.42
N GLN A 37 3.84 21.77 -8.94
CA GLN A 37 3.68 22.56 -10.18
C GLN A 37 3.33 21.67 -11.39
N VAL A 38 3.98 20.52 -11.52
CA VAL A 38 3.67 19.54 -12.57
C VAL A 38 2.30 18.93 -12.36
N TYR A 39 1.99 18.56 -11.11
CA TYR A 39 0.70 17.99 -10.72
C TYR A 39 -0.46 18.93 -11.09
N ASN A 40 -0.39 20.22 -10.70
CA ASN A 40 -1.42 21.23 -10.97
C ASN A 40 -1.71 21.42 -12.46
N LYS A 41 -0.68 21.29 -13.30
CA LYS A 41 -0.87 21.35 -14.76
C LYS A 41 -1.61 20.14 -15.31
N ARG A 42 -1.43 18.98 -14.69
CA ARG A 42 -2.02 17.71 -15.12
C ARG A 42 -3.44 17.50 -14.55
N PHE A 43 -3.67 17.97 -13.33
CA PHE A 43 -4.91 17.80 -12.59
C PHE A 43 -5.46 19.17 -12.14
N PRO A 44 -5.86 20.03 -13.09
CA PRO A 44 -6.37 21.36 -12.76
C PRO A 44 -7.64 21.25 -11.91
N GLY A 45 -7.69 22.02 -10.83
CA GLY A 45 -8.85 22.05 -9.92
C GLY A 45 -8.81 21.03 -8.78
N VAL A 46 -7.87 20.08 -8.75
CA VAL A 46 -7.67 19.23 -7.58
C VAL A 46 -6.97 20.00 -6.48
N HIS A 47 -7.53 19.99 -5.26
CA HIS A 47 -6.87 20.60 -4.12
C HIS A 47 -5.62 19.82 -3.71
N ILE A 48 -4.50 20.54 -3.54
CA ILE A 48 -3.22 19.92 -3.10
C ILE A 48 -2.86 20.43 -1.72
N TYR A 49 -2.79 19.51 -0.78
CA TYR A 49 -2.18 19.72 0.54
C TYR A 49 -0.66 19.66 0.41
N GLU A 50 0.04 20.54 1.13
CA GLU A 50 1.50 20.59 1.04
C GLU A 50 2.20 19.61 1.97
N ASP A 51 1.60 19.30 3.12
CA ASP A 51 2.23 18.52 4.18
C ASP A 51 1.21 17.57 4.81
N ALA A 52 1.45 16.27 4.68
CA ALA A 52 0.55 15.23 5.19
C ALA A 52 0.38 15.31 6.72
N THR A 53 1.40 15.79 7.44
CA THR A 53 1.36 15.91 8.92
C THR A 53 0.41 17.01 9.38
N LYS A 54 0.05 17.95 8.50
CA LYS A 54 -0.84 19.08 8.79
C LYS A 54 -2.28 18.86 8.37
N ILE A 55 -2.56 17.74 7.70
CA ILE A 55 -3.93 17.39 7.29
C ILE A 55 -4.74 17.01 8.53
N ASP A 56 -5.84 17.70 8.78
CA ASP A 56 -6.88 17.19 9.67
C ASP A 56 -7.75 16.19 8.88
N PRO A 57 -7.75 14.91 9.25
CA PRO A 57 -8.57 13.93 8.52
C PRO A 57 -10.08 14.24 8.54
N LYS A 58 -10.56 14.94 9.56
CA LYS A 58 -11.98 15.29 9.69
C LYS A 58 -12.44 16.30 8.64
N GLU A 59 -11.52 17.17 8.18
CA GLU A 59 -11.78 18.16 7.15
C GLU A 59 -11.71 17.57 5.73
N LEU A 60 -11.15 16.37 5.57
CA LEU A 60 -11.10 15.71 4.28
C LEU A 60 -12.51 15.29 3.81
N PRO A 61 -12.80 15.41 2.51
CA PRO A 61 -13.99 14.80 1.93
C PRO A 61 -13.96 13.27 2.12
N ASP A 62 -15.12 12.61 2.01
CA ASP A 62 -15.14 11.14 2.00
C ASP A 62 -14.61 10.60 0.67
N PHE A 63 -13.92 9.47 0.74
CA PHE A 63 -13.34 8.81 -0.43
C PHE A 63 -13.31 7.28 -0.22
N ASP A 64 -13.28 6.54 -1.35
CA ASP A 64 -13.33 5.07 -1.36
C ASP A 64 -11.93 4.44 -1.42
N LEU A 65 -10.97 5.18 -1.96
CA LEU A 65 -9.60 4.71 -2.20
C LEU A 65 -8.58 5.74 -1.68
N LEU A 66 -7.64 5.26 -0.86
CA LEU A 66 -6.44 6.00 -0.49
C LEU A 66 -5.26 5.41 -1.25
N VAL A 67 -4.56 6.24 -2.01
CA VAL A 67 -3.31 5.84 -2.68
C VAL A 67 -2.12 6.59 -2.10
N GLY A 68 -0.94 5.96 -2.06
CA GLY A 68 0.26 6.63 -1.58
C GLY A 68 1.55 5.85 -1.78
N GLY A 69 2.55 6.52 -2.36
CA GLY A 69 3.93 6.05 -2.44
C GLY A 69 4.76 6.68 -1.32
N PHE A 70 4.73 6.11 -0.12
CA PHE A 70 5.42 6.69 1.03
C PHE A 70 6.93 6.37 1.01
N PRO A 71 7.80 7.28 1.48
CA PRO A 71 9.22 7.02 1.56
C PRO A 71 9.54 5.93 2.59
N CYS A 72 10.57 5.11 2.28
CA CYS A 72 11.09 4.12 3.22
C CYS A 72 11.85 4.87 4.34
N GLN A 73 11.24 4.95 5.50
CA GLN A 73 11.85 5.50 6.71
C GLN A 73 11.89 4.42 7.78
N ALA A 74 12.99 4.41 8.56
CA ALA A 74 13.05 3.57 9.75
C ALA A 74 11.96 3.99 10.73
N PHE A 75 11.23 3.01 11.26
CA PHE A 75 10.40 3.25 12.43
C PHE A 75 11.36 3.43 13.60
N SER A 76 11.43 4.64 14.18
CA SER A 76 12.31 4.88 15.33
C SER A 76 11.94 3.94 16.48
N ILE A 77 12.94 3.14 16.88
CA ILE A 77 12.79 2.06 17.88
C ILE A 77 12.88 2.60 19.33
N ALA A 78 12.48 3.82 19.57
CA ALA A 78 12.53 4.40 20.92
C ALA A 78 11.22 4.12 21.68
N GLY A 79 11.18 3.00 22.42
CA GLY A 79 10.09 2.68 23.34
C GLY A 79 9.62 1.23 23.27
N ASN A 80 8.84 0.81 24.26
CA ASN A 80 8.14 -0.48 24.28
C ASN A 80 7.09 -0.51 23.14
N ARG A 81 7.42 -1.14 22.05
CA ARG A 81 6.72 -1.21 20.76
C ARG A 81 5.32 -1.79 20.90
N GLN A 82 4.33 -0.95 21.18
CA GLN A 82 2.95 -1.38 21.39
C GLN A 82 1.95 -0.60 20.52
N GLY A 83 2.07 -0.70 19.16
CA GLY A 83 0.96 -0.35 18.31
C GLY A 83 1.05 0.96 17.52
N PHE A 84 -0.12 1.39 17.02
CA PHE A 84 -0.31 2.54 16.15
C PHE A 84 0.37 3.82 16.67
N ASP A 85 0.28 4.09 17.98
CA ASP A 85 0.84 5.31 18.59
C ASP A 85 2.37 5.37 18.59
N ASP A 86 3.06 4.23 18.51
CA ASP A 86 4.53 4.16 18.51
C ASP A 86 5.16 4.52 17.18
N THR A 87 4.36 4.61 16.11
CA THR A 87 4.83 4.98 14.77
C THR A 87 4.68 6.45 14.45
N ARG A 88 4.23 7.24 15.45
CA ARG A 88 4.16 8.71 15.33
C ARG A 88 5.51 9.28 14.87
N GLY A 89 5.47 10.17 13.88
CA GLY A 89 6.66 10.76 13.27
C GLY A 89 7.16 10.07 12.00
N THR A 90 6.56 8.95 11.60
CA THR A 90 6.81 8.38 10.28
C THR A 90 5.74 8.82 9.28
N LEU A 91 6.10 8.92 8.01
CA LEU A 91 5.13 9.29 6.97
C LEU A 91 4.09 8.18 6.71
N PHE A 92 4.40 6.92 7.02
CA PHE A 92 3.41 5.84 7.03
C PHE A 92 2.34 6.04 8.12
N PHE A 93 2.71 6.63 9.26
CA PHE A 93 1.75 6.96 10.32
C PHE A 93 0.64 7.90 9.80
N GLU A 94 1.00 8.86 8.94
CA GLU A 94 0.01 9.78 8.36
C GLU A 94 -1.02 9.04 7.47
N ILE A 95 -0.56 8.03 6.70
CA ILE A 95 -1.47 7.15 5.96
C ILE A 95 -2.42 6.43 6.92
N ALA A 96 -1.88 5.80 7.95
CA ALA A 96 -2.66 5.02 8.91
C ALA A 96 -3.63 5.91 9.71
N ARG A 97 -3.23 7.13 10.08
CA ARG A 97 -4.05 8.13 10.78
C ARG A 97 -5.27 8.54 9.93
N ILE A 98 -5.03 8.85 8.67
CA ILE A 98 -6.10 9.22 7.74
C ILE A 98 -7.01 8.01 7.45
N ALA A 99 -6.43 6.83 7.24
CA ALA A 99 -7.19 5.59 7.02
C ALA A 99 -8.06 5.21 8.22
N LYS A 100 -7.56 5.40 9.44
CA LYS A 100 -8.30 5.13 10.68
C LYS A 100 -9.55 6.01 10.82
N GLU A 101 -9.42 7.31 10.51
CA GLU A 101 -10.53 8.28 10.63
C GLU A 101 -11.52 8.15 9.47
N LYS A 102 -11.03 8.13 8.24
CA LYS A 102 -11.88 8.17 7.03
C LYS A 102 -12.39 6.81 6.55
N ARG A 103 -11.74 5.72 6.96
CA ARG A 103 -12.11 4.33 6.68
C ARG A 103 -12.44 4.06 5.19
N PRO A 104 -11.55 4.46 4.23
CA PRO A 104 -11.78 4.14 2.82
C PRO A 104 -11.84 2.62 2.62
N ARG A 105 -12.65 2.17 1.65
CA ARG A 105 -12.79 0.72 1.36
C ARG A 105 -11.46 0.06 1.01
N HIS A 106 -10.58 0.79 0.33
CA HIS A 106 -9.30 0.26 -0.13
C HIS A 106 -8.16 1.23 0.10
N LEU A 107 -6.99 0.64 0.37
CA LEU A 107 -5.69 1.30 0.35
C LEU A 107 -4.87 0.71 -0.79
N LEU A 108 -4.12 1.54 -1.52
CA LEU A 108 -3.11 1.11 -2.48
C LEU A 108 -1.82 1.85 -2.21
N LEU A 109 -0.88 1.16 -1.62
CA LEU A 109 0.37 1.73 -1.14
C LEU A 109 1.55 1.18 -1.94
N GLU A 110 2.57 2.00 -2.15
CA GLU A 110 3.79 1.61 -2.87
C GLU A 110 5.03 1.95 -2.04
N ASN A 111 6.04 1.09 -2.16
CA ASN A 111 7.36 1.35 -1.62
C ASN A 111 8.44 0.63 -2.44
N VAL A 112 9.70 0.87 -2.11
CA VAL A 112 10.82 0.14 -2.69
C VAL A 112 10.81 -1.33 -2.24
N LYS A 113 11.28 -2.27 -3.08
CA LYS A 113 11.40 -3.70 -2.73
C LYS A 113 12.23 -3.91 -1.45
N GLY A 114 13.20 -3.03 -1.20
CA GLY A 114 14.05 -3.09 0.00
C GLY A 114 13.29 -3.04 1.32
N LEU A 115 12.04 -2.56 1.32
CA LEU A 115 11.16 -2.55 2.49
C LEU A 115 10.97 -3.96 3.10
N LEU A 116 10.99 -5.00 2.27
CA LEU A 116 10.84 -6.39 2.73
C LEU A 116 11.95 -6.84 3.67
N ASN A 117 13.17 -6.35 3.44
CA ASN A 117 14.36 -6.73 4.22
C ASN A 117 14.82 -5.63 5.18
N HIS A 118 14.13 -4.48 5.18
CA HIS A 118 14.48 -3.37 6.03
C HIS A 118 14.38 -3.78 7.51
N GLU A 119 15.45 -3.54 8.27
CA GLU A 119 15.57 -3.96 9.68
C GLU A 119 15.26 -5.47 9.90
N GLY A 120 15.77 -6.34 9.02
CA GLY A 120 15.49 -7.77 9.09
C GLY A 120 14.01 -8.13 8.88
N GLY A 121 13.26 -7.30 8.16
CA GLY A 121 11.83 -7.48 7.91
C GLY A 121 10.92 -6.92 9.01
N GLN A 122 11.47 -6.27 10.03
CA GLN A 122 10.67 -5.67 11.11
C GLN A 122 9.74 -4.57 10.61
N THR A 123 10.25 -3.73 9.69
CA THR A 123 9.50 -2.61 9.13
C THR A 123 8.21 -3.04 8.44
N ILE A 124 8.28 -4.06 7.57
CA ILE A 124 7.09 -4.55 6.86
C ILE A 124 6.10 -5.21 7.84
N ARG A 125 6.58 -5.97 8.83
CA ARG A 125 5.70 -6.55 9.87
C ARG A 125 4.99 -5.47 10.67
N THR A 126 5.68 -4.37 11.00
CA THR A 126 5.08 -3.23 11.71
C THR A 126 4.01 -2.57 10.85
N ILE A 127 4.24 -2.38 9.54
CA ILE A 127 3.23 -1.85 8.62
C ILE A 127 1.97 -2.71 8.63
N PHE A 128 2.10 -4.04 8.48
CA PHE A 128 0.95 -4.95 8.47
C PHE A 128 0.20 -4.94 9.79
N ARG A 129 0.92 -4.95 10.93
CA ARG A 129 0.29 -4.85 12.25
C ARG A 129 -0.51 -3.56 12.41
N ILE A 130 0.03 -2.42 11.97
CA ILE A 130 -0.69 -1.15 12.04
C ILE A 130 -1.93 -1.17 11.14
N LEU A 131 -1.83 -1.71 9.92
CA LEU A 131 -2.99 -1.86 9.04
C LEU A 131 -4.07 -2.72 9.69
N ASP A 132 -3.70 -3.82 10.34
CA ASP A 132 -4.61 -4.67 11.11
C ASP A 132 -5.27 -3.91 12.27
N GLU A 133 -4.49 -3.18 13.07
CA GLU A 133 -4.98 -2.35 14.19
C GLU A 133 -5.97 -1.25 13.74
N VAL A 134 -5.77 -0.68 12.56
CA VAL A 134 -6.69 0.32 12.01
C VAL A 134 -7.85 -0.29 11.20
N GLY A 135 -7.96 -1.62 11.18
CA GLY A 135 -9.11 -2.36 10.67
C GLY A 135 -9.03 -2.77 9.21
N TYR A 136 -7.83 -3.01 8.67
CA TYR A 136 -7.62 -3.48 7.30
C TYR A 136 -6.98 -4.87 7.27
N ASP A 137 -7.53 -5.74 6.41
CA ASP A 137 -6.82 -6.90 5.91
C ASP A 137 -5.93 -6.46 4.76
N ALA A 138 -4.70 -6.96 4.71
CA ALA A 138 -3.76 -6.48 3.70
C ALA A 138 -3.02 -7.61 2.99
N GLU A 139 -2.76 -7.42 1.71
CA GLU A 139 -1.97 -8.28 0.85
C GLU A 139 -0.91 -7.48 0.10
N PHE A 140 0.15 -8.12 -0.38
CA PHE A 140 1.15 -7.43 -1.19
C PHE A 140 1.77 -8.29 -2.27
N GLN A 141 2.34 -7.63 -3.27
CA GLN A 141 3.15 -8.22 -4.31
C GLN A 141 4.30 -7.30 -4.72
N VAL A 142 5.47 -7.88 -5.01
CA VAL A 142 6.54 -7.17 -5.71
C VAL A 142 6.29 -7.25 -7.20
N ILE A 143 6.19 -6.08 -7.84
CA ILE A 143 5.97 -5.97 -9.28
C ILE A 143 7.18 -5.26 -9.91
N ASN A 144 7.66 -5.80 -11.03
CA ASN A 144 8.71 -5.18 -11.81
C ASN A 144 8.12 -4.49 -13.04
N SER A 145 8.42 -3.20 -13.21
CA SER A 145 7.93 -2.42 -14.35
C SER A 145 8.42 -2.92 -15.70
N LYS A 146 9.52 -3.70 -15.74
CA LYS A 146 10.07 -4.26 -17.00
C LYS A 146 9.07 -5.09 -17.82
N TYR A 147 8.03 -5.61 -17.18
CA TYR A 147 6.96 -6.35 -17.85
C TYR A 147 5.94 -5.45 -18.58
N TYR A 148 6.03 -4.14 -18.37
CA TYR A 148 5.07 -3.15 -18.90
C TYR A 148 5.75 -2.04 -19.70
N VAL A 149 6.98 -1.66 -19.30
CA VAL A 149 7.76 -0.57 -19.91
C VAL A 149 9.25 -0.94 -19.93
N PRO A 150 10.08 -0.34 -20.81
CA PRO A 150 11.51 -0.65 -20.91
C PRO A 150 12.31 -0.04 -19.74
N GLN A 151 11.86 -0.28 -18.51
CA GLN A 151 12.53 0.14 -17.28
C GLN A 151 12.50 -0.99 -16.26
N ASN A 152 13.66 -1.38 -15.75
CA ASN A 152 13.78 -2.37 -14.67
C ASN A 152 13.61 -1.65 -13.31
N ARG A 153 12.39 -1.70 -12.73
CA ARG A 153 12.08 -1.07 -11.44
C ARG A 153 11.16 -1.98 -10.63
N GLU A 154 11.71 -2.58 -9.58
CA GLU A 154 10.95 -3.40 -8.65
C GLU A 154 10.35 -2.55 -7.52
N ARG A 155 9.06 -2.75 -7.27
CA ARG A 155 8.30 -2.07 -6.21
C ARG A 155 7.39 -3.05 -5.51
N ILE A 156 7.26 -2.87 -4.21
CA ILE A 156 6.23 -3.54 -3.43
C ILE A 156 4.95 -2.70 -3.52
N PHE A 157 3.85 -3.37 -3.86
CA PHE A 157 2.51 -2.81 -3.79
C PHE A 157 1.77 -3.52 -2.68
N ILE A 158 1.18 -2.76 -1.76
CA ILE A 158 0.39 -3.25 -0.64
C ILE A 158 -1.04 -2.79 -0.89
N VAL A 159 -1.99 -3.72 -0.83
CA VAL A 159 -3.42 -3.42 -0.92
C VAL A 159 -4.05 -3.72 0.43
N GLY A 160 -4.72 -2.72 1.00
CA GLY A 160 -5.52 -2.87 2.20
C GLY A 160 -7.00 -2.93 1.84
N HIS A 161 -7.73 -3.83 2.49
CA HIS A 161 -9.17 -4.04 2.37
C HIS A 161 -9.82 -3.74 3.71
N LEU A 162 -10.77 -2.82 3.75
CA LEU A 162 -11.48 -2.47 4.98
C LEU A 162 -12.23 -3.69 5.51
N ARG A 163 -11.97 -4.06 6.75
CA ARG A 163 -12.62 -5.20 7.41
C ARG A 163 -14.11 -4.96 7.59
N GLY A 164 -14.90 -6.00 7.36
CA GLY A 164 -16.36 -5.92 7.35
C GLY A 164 -16.97 -5.65 5.98
N GLU A 165 -16.17 -5.29 4.98
CA GLU A 165 -16.59 -5.16 3.58
C GLU A 165 -16.21 -6.43 2.80
N PRO A 166 -17.06 -6.91 1.88
CA PRO A 166 -16.69 -8.05 1.04
C PRO A 166 -15.56 -7.69 0.08
N TRP A 167 -14.52 -8.51 0.06
CA TRP A 167 -13.40 -8.35 -0.86
C TRP A 167 -12.91 -9.70 -1.40
N SER A 168 -12.17 -9.64 -2.50
CA SER A 168 -11.50 -10.81 -3.10
C SER A 168 -10.03 -10.48 -3.31
N PRO A 169 -9.12 -11.46 -3.15
CA PRO A 169 -7.70 -11.26 -3.39
C PRO A 169 -7.42 -10.65 -4.77
N ILE A 170 -6.60 -9.61 -4.80
CA ILE A 170 -6.15 -8.93 -6.02
C ILE A 170 -4.88 -9.59 -6.53
N PHE A 171 -4.00 -10.01 -5.64
CA PHE A 171 -2.76 -10.67 -5.98
C PHE A 171 -2.91 -12.20 -6.06
N PRO A 172 -2.13 -12.88 -6.95
CA PRO A 172 -1.11 -12.32 -7.84
C PRO A 172 -1.69 -11.71 -9.12
N ILE A 173 -1.04 -10.65 -9.62
CA ILE A 173 -1.27 -10.07 -10.96
C ILE A 173 -0.06 -10.33 -11.86
N GLY A 174 -0.24 -10.28 -13.18
CA GLY A 174 0.82 -10.45 -14.17
C GLY A 174 0.95 -11.89 -14.67
N GLU A 175 2.17 -12.43 -14.81
CA GLU A 175 2.47 -13.73 -15.45
C GLU A 175 1.66 -14.92 -14.91
N TYR A 176 1.16 -14.84 -13.69
CA TYR A 176 0.33 -15.88 -13.09
C TYR A 176 -1.04 -16.07 -13.74
N ARG A 177 -1.59 -15.06 -14.40
CA ARG A 177 -2.87 -15.20 -15.12
C ARG A 177 -2.75 -15.99 -16.42
N LYS A 178 -1.55 -16.14 -16.97
CA LYS A 178 -1.32 -16.89 -18.21
C LYS A 178 -1.22 -18.41 -18.00
N VAL A 179 -0.90 -18.87 -16.78
CA VAL A 179 -0.67 -20.30 -16.50
C VAL A 179 -1.96 -21.08 -16.18
N ASN A 180 -3.04 -20.40 -15.79
CA ASN A 180 -4.25 -21.06 -15.29
C ASN A 180 -5.31 -21.41 -16.37
N ASN A 181 -5.03 -21.29 -17.65
CA ASN A 181 -5.94 -21.77 -18.73
C ASN A 181 -5.64 -23.19 -19.23
N GLY A 182 -4.90 -23.98 -18.48
CA GLY A 182 -4.64 -25.36 -18.80
C GLY A 182 -4.27 -26.17 -17.57
N THR A 183 -5.18 -27.01 -17.12
CA THR A 183 -5.00 -28.15 -16.21
C THR A 183 -4.54 -27.82 -14.76
N ARG A 184 -5.46 -27.98 -13.80
CA ARG A 184 -5.17 -28.13 -12.38
C ARG A 184 -4.19 -29.30 -12.15
N GLN A 185 -2.90 -29.03 -12.13
CA GLN A 185 -1.95 -29.92 -11.47
C GLN A 185 -1.70 -29.40 -10.07
N LYS A 186 -2.12 -30.18 -9.07
CA LYS A 186 -1.73 -30.02 -7.68
C LYS A 186 -0.22 -30.18 -7.58
N THR A 187 0.54 -29.09 -7.58
CA THR A 187 1.93 -29.12 -7.13
C THR A 187 1.96 -28.79 -5.65
N GLN A 188 2.28 -29.82 -4.85
CA GLN A 188 2.65 -29.65 -3.45
C GLN A 188 3.96 -28.87 -3.39
N GLY A 189 3.88 -27.55 -3.22
CA GLY A 189 5.03 -26.72 -2.90
C GLY A 189 5.23 -26.68 -1.38
N LYS A 190 6.39 -27.10 -0.91
CA LYS A 190 6.82 -26.89 0.48
C LYS A 190 6.97 -25.39 0.70
N GLY A 191 6.02 -24.77 1.37
CA GLY A 191 6.13 -23.41 1.86
C GLY A 191 6.95 -23.37 3.15
N GLU A 192 7.96 -22.56 3.24
CA GLU A 192 8.61 -22.25 4.50
C GLU A 192 7.67 -21.36 5.33
N ARG A 193 7.27 -21.87 6.49
CA ARG A 193 6.54 -21.10 7.50
C ARG A 193 7.56 -20.39 8.39
N VAL A 194 7.51 -19.09 8.43
CA VAL A 194 8.11 -18.34 9.52
C VAL A 194 7.02 -18.20 10.59
N GLN A 195 7.12 -19.01 11.64
CA GLN A 195 6.28 -18.89 12.83
C GLN A 195 6.91 -17.89 13.79
N ASP A 196 6.19 -16.83 14.09
CA ASP A 196 6.46 -16.01 15.27
C ASP A 196 5.44 -16.41 16.34
N GLU A 197 5.88 -16.52 17.59
CA GLU A 197 5.09 -17.05 18.71
C GLU A 197 3.87 -16.21 19.12
N ASN A 198 3.55 -15.14 18.39
CA ASN A 198 2.33 -14.34 18.53
C ASN A 198 1.54 -14.29 17.21
N SER A 199 0.88 -15.37 16.90
CA SER A 199 -0.33 -15.58 16.07
C SER A 199 -0.59 -14.69 14.84
N SER A 200 0.40 -14.48 13.97
CA SER A 200 0.15 -14.01 12.61
C SER A 200 1.11 -14.72 11.66
N SER A 201 0.59 -15.53 10.75
CA SER A 201 1.42 -16.29 9.81
C SER A 201 1.58 -15.56 8.47
N LEU A 202 2.82 -15.24 8.11
CA LEU A 202 3.18 -14.80 6.76
C LEU A 202 3.38 -16.06 5.89
N GLN A 203 2.56 -16.26 4.87
CA GLN A 203 2.73 -17.35 3.91
C GLN A 203 3.46 -16.84 2.66
N THR A 204 4.61 -17.45 2.35
CA THR A 204 5.33 -17.20 1.09
C THR A 204 5.06 -18.33 0.10
N SER A 205 4.65 -18.01 -1.12
CA SER A 205 4.66 -18.96 -2.23
C SER A 205 5.97 -18.83 -3.00
N PRO A 206 6.75 -19.93 -3.14
CA PRO A 206 8.02 -19.88 -3.84
C PRO A 206 7.79 -20.02 -5.35
N HIS A 207 7.80 -18.92 -6.08
CA HIS A 207 7.96 -18.96 -7.54
C HIS A 207 9.01 -17.95 -7.99
N LYS A 208 9.88 -18.40 -8.88
CA LYS A 208 10.97 -17.60 -9.47
C LYS A 208 10.39 -16.34 -10.14
N GLY A 209 10.57 -15.19 -9.51
CA GLY A 209 10.33 -13.89 -10.10
C GLY A 209 9.36 -12.96 -9.37
N SER A 210 8.43 -13.43 -8.56
CA SER A 210 7.53 -12.59 -7.76
C SER A 210 7.17 -13.29 -6.46
N ALA A 211 7.43 -12.66 -5.33
CA ALA A 211 6.92 -13.13 -4.04
C ALA A 211 5.55 -12.50 -3.81
N THR A 212 4.52 -13.35 -3.66
CA THR A 212 3.19 -12.93 -3.19
C THR A 212 3.08 -13.39 -1.74
N LEU A 213 2.85 -12.48 -0.84
CA LEU A 213 2.51 -12.78 0.55
C LEU A 213 1.08 -12.30 0.81
N VAL A 214 0.28 -13.19 1.36
CA VAL A 214 -1.06 -12.86 1.86
C VAL A 214 -0.97 -12.87 3.37
N TYR A 215 -1.21 -11.73 3.99
CA TYR A 215 -1.36 -11.60 5.43
C TYR A 215 -2.85 -11.69 5.75
N ILE A 216 -3.24 -12.76 6.45
CA ILE A 216 -4.58 -12.91 6.98
C ILE A 216 -4.43 -12.81 8.50
N ALA A 217 -4.96 -11.73 9.09
CA ALA A 217 -5.14 -11.64 10.53
C ALA A 217 -6.19 -12.70 10.96
N GLN A 218 -5.85 -13.48 11.98
CA GLN A 218 -6.79 -14.41 12.63
C GLN A 218 -7.43 -13.75 13.83
#